data_b62a41487829357933f2c2c93121c6b7
#
_entry.id   b62a41487829357933f2c2c93121c6b7
#
_cell.length_a   1.000
_cell.length_b   1.000
_cell.length_c   1.000
_cell.angle_alpha   90.00
_cell.angle_beta   90.00
_cell.angle_gamma   90.00
#
_symmetry.space_group_name_H-M   'P 1'
#
loop_
_entity.id
_entity.type
_entity.pdbx_description
1 polymer ?
#
loop_
_entity_poly.entity_id
_entity_poly.type
_entity_poly.pdbx_seq_one_letter_code
_entity_poly.pdbx_strand_id
1 'polypeptide(L)'
;MLHIIKPIGFDLSEKSLRRAGLDYYKKVDLRIYDSLDEFLKNNKFKNLFLVTKFGKKRYDKVGYKRNDFFMFGSEINGLTEEVYTKLKGSVKIYIPMILGNRSINLANAVSVCVYEAWKQINFSTV
;
A
#
# COMPACT_ATOMS: atom_id res chain seq x y z
N MET A 1 0.91 9.29 -5.71
CA MET A 1 -0.33 9.49 -4.93
C MET A 1 -0.39 8.47 -3.80
N LEU A 2 -0.72 8.89 -2.59
CA LEU A 2 -0.90 8.04 -1.41
C LEU A 2 -2.37 8.07 -0.99
N HIS A 3 -2.98 6.91 -0.84
CA HIS A 3 -4.34 6.74 -0.36
C HIS A 3 -4.33 6.17 1.06
N ILE A 4 -5.08 6.76 1.96
CA ILE A 4 -5.26 6.29 3.33
C ILE A 4 -6.74 5.99 3.56
N ILE A 5 -7.03 4.79 4.04
CA ILE A 5 -8.38 4.34 4.36
C ILE A 5 -8.48 4.18 5.87
N LYS A 6 -9.42 4.90 6.48
CA LYS A 6 -9.69 4.79 7.93
C LYS A 6 -10.33 3.44 8.28
N PRO A 7 -10.21 2.98 9.53
CA PRO A 7 -9.52 3.64 10.65
C PRO A 7 -8.00 3.54 10.56
N ILE A 8 -7.31 4.57 11.04
CA ILE A 8 -5.85 4.63 11.14
C ILE A 8 -5.44 4.80 12.60
N GLY A 9 -4.32 4.19 12.98
CA GLY A 9 -3.80 4.22 14.34
C GLY A 9 -2.90 5.42 14.67
N PHE A 10 -2.86 6.45 13.82
CA PHE A 10 -2.00 7.62 14.00
C PHE A 10 -2.71 8.92 13.60
N ASP A 11 -2.18 10.03 14.10
CA ASP A 11 -2.71 11.36 13.85
C ASP A 11 -2.05 11.98 12.61
N LEU A 12 -2.87 12.39 11.64
CA LEU A 12 -2.46 13.09 10.42
C LEU A 12 -2.58 14.61 10.54
N SER A 13 -2.78 15.16 11.76
CA SER A 13 -2.80 16.60 11.95
C SER A 13 -1.47 17.23 11.52
N GLU A 14 -1.52 18.47 11.03
CA GLU A 14 -0.33 19.23 10.64
C GLU A 14 0.71 19.28 11.77
N LYS A 15 0.24 19.40 13.01
CA LYS A 15 1.10 19.42 14.21
C LYS A 15 1.87 18.11 14.40
N SER A 16 1.20 16.96 14.22
CA SER A 16 1.84 15.65 14.35
C SER A 16 2.80 15.37 13.21
N LEU A 17 2.46 15.75 11.98
CA LEU A 17 3.34 15.61 10.81
C LEU A 17 4.60 16.48 10.95
N ARG A 18 4.46 17.71 11.42
CA ARG A 18 5.62 18.59 11.70
C ARG A 18 6.52 18.02 12.79
N ARG A 19 5.96 17.46 13.87
CA ARG A 19 6.74 16.82 14.94
C ARG A 19 7.54 15.62 14.46
N ALA A 20 7.02 14.90 13.48
CA ALA A 20 7.72 13.78 12.82
C ALA A 20 8.83 14.25 11.85
N GLY A 21 9.07 15.56 11.69
CA GLY A 21 10.06 16.11 10.77
C GLY A 21 9.68 16.02 9.29
N LEU A 22 8.40 15.87 8.99
CA LEU A 22 7.90 15.70 7.62
C LEU A 22 7.56 17.06 6.98
N ASP A 23 8.55 17.92 6.78
CA ASP A 23 8.35 19.25 6.18
C ASP A 23 7.87 19.19 4.73
N TYR A 24 8.09 18.07 4.06
CA TYR A 24 7.70 17.82 2.68
C TYR A 24 6.31 17.22 2.51
N TYR A 25 5.55 16.96 3.59
CA TYR A 25 4.21 16.34 3.49
C TYR A 25 3.24 17.14 2.60
N LYS A 26 3.41 18.46 2.50
CA LYS A 26 2.61 19.32 1.61
C LYS A 26 2.81 19.01 0.13
N LYS A 27 3.89 18.32 -0.23
CA LYS A 27 4.18 17.91 -1.61
C LYS A 27 3.64 16.51 -1.93
N VAL A 28 3.14 15.79 -0.93
CA VAL A 28 2.56 14.46 -1.12
C VAL A 28 1.11 14.60 -1.57
N ASP A 29 0.78 14.04 -2.72
CA ASP A 29 -0.62 13.89 -3.14
C ASP A 29 -1.28 12.81 -2.28
N LEU A 30 -1.90 13.27 -1.17
CA LEU A 30 -2.52 12.45 -0.14
C LEU A 30 -4.04 12.53 -0.24
N ARG A 31 -4.69 11.37 -0.26
CA ARG A 31 -6.16 11.25 -0.20
C ARG A 31 -6.57 10.34 0.94
N ILE A 32 -7.56 10.78 1.71
CA ILE A 32 -8.08 10.07 2.89
C ILE A 32 -9.53 9.69 2.62
N TYR A 33 -9.88 8.45 2.96
CA TYR A 33 -11.22 7.87 2.81
C TYR A 33 -11.72 7.39 4.16
N ASP A 34 -13.01 7.57 4.43
CA ASP A 34 -13.62 7.13 5.68
C ASP A 34 -13.89 5.62 5.69
N SER A 35 -13.91 4.98 4.51
CA SER A 35 -14.13 3.54 4.40
C SER A 35 -13.50 2.95 3.14
N LEU A 36 -13.36 1.62 3.12
CA LEU A 36 -12.97 0.88 1.93
C LEU A 36 -13.95 1.08 0.78
N ASP A 37 -15.26 1.14 1.06
CA ASP A 37 -16.28 1.36 0.04
C ASP A 37 -16.14 2.72 -0.63
N GLU A 38 -15.87 3.75 0.15
CA GLU A 38 -15.60 5.08 -0.38
C GLU A 38 -14.38 5.07 -1.30
N PHE A 39 -13.29 4.44 -0.87
CA PHE A 39 -12.10 4.28 -1.71
C PHE A 39 -12.42 3.57 -3.03
N LEU A 40 -13.12 2.45 -2.99
CA LEU A 40 -13.48 1.65 -4.17
C LEU A 40 -14.41 2.41 -5.12
N LYS A 41 -15.34 3.20 -4.58
CA LYS A 41 -16.27 4.03 -5.37
C LYS A 41 -15.55 5.15 -6.11
N ASN A 42 -14.55 5.77 -5.47
CA ASN A 42 -13.90 6.97 -5.98
C ASN A 42 -12.65 6.69 -6.83
N ASN A 43 -12.18 5.44 -6.88
CA ASN A 43 -10.95 5.10 -7.61
C ASN A 43 -11.21 4.01 -8.64
N LYS A 44 -10.71 4.24 -9.85
CA LYS A 44 -10.65 3.23 -10.90
C LYS A 44 -9.20 2.75 -11.03
N PHE A 45 -8.98 1.46 -10.89
CA PHE A 45 -7.68 0.83 -11.09
C PHE A 45 -7.80 -0.31 -12.08
N LYS A 46 -6.74 -0.54 -12.83
CA LYS A 46 -6.66 -1.70 -13.72
C LYS A 46 -6.32 -2.95 -12.93
N ASN A 47 -5.32 -2.83 -12.08
CA ASN A 47 -4.90 -3.89 -11.17
C ASN A 47 -4.74 -3.32 -9.76
N LEU A 48 -5.14 -4.10 -8.78
CA LEU A 48 -4.92 -3.83 -7.36
C LEU A 48 -4.23 -5.05 -6.75
N PHE A 49 -3.03 -4.85 -6.22
CA PHE A 49 -2.23 -5.89 -5.60
C PHE A 49 -2.35 -5.81 -4.08
N LEU A 50 -2.80 -6.89 -3.46
CA LEU A 50 -2.86 -7.01 -2.01
C LEU A 50 -1.50 -7.51 -1.50
N VAL A 51 -0.78 -6.67 -0.78
CA VAL A 51 0.51 -7.02 -0.19
C VAL A 51 0.29 -7.66 1.18
N THR A 52 0.55 -8.94 1.28
CA THR A 52 0.23 -9.75 2.47
C THR A 52 1.15 -10.96 2.58
N LYS A 53 1.43 -11.39 3.82
CA LYS A 53 2.17 -12.63 4.08
C LYS A 53 1.47 -13.89 3.53
N PHE A 54 0.17 -13.80 3.26
CA PHE A 54 -0.63 -14.88 2.65
C PHE A 54 -0.63 -14.84 1.12
N GLY A 55 0.20 -13.98 0.51
CA GLY A 55 0.35 -13.88 -0.93
C GLY A 55 0.87 -15.18 -1.53
N LYS A 56 0.39 -15.50 -2.73
CA LYS A 56 0.84 -16.69 -3.49
C LYS A 56 1.94 -16.37 -4.49
N LYS A 57 2.07 -15.12 -4.88
CA LYS A 57 3.10 -14.68 -5.83
C LYS A 57 4.09 -13.76 -5.14
N ARG A 58 5.38 -14.00 -5.39
CA ARG A 58 6.42 -13.11 -4.90
C ARG A 58 6.32 -11.76 -5.62
N TYR A 59 6.53 -10.66 -4.90
CA TYR A 59 6.33 -9.30 -5.39
C TYR A 59 7.12 -8.98 -6.68
N ASP A 60 8.32 -9.54 -6.83
CA ASP A 60 9.20 -9.34 -7.99
C ASP A 60 8.93 -10.30 -9.17
N LYS A 61 7.94 -11.18 -9.04
CA LYS A 61 7.51 -12.14 -10.07
C LYS A 61 6.15 -11.78 -10.66
N VAL A 62 5.75 -10.54 -10.52
CA VAL A 62 4.49 -10.00 -11.06
C VAL A 62 4.82 -8.84 -12.00
N GLY A 63 4.11 -8.73 -13.11
CA GLY A 63 4.26 -7.61 -14.03
C GLY A 63 3.42 -6.41 -13.57
N TYR A 64 4.07 -5.28 -13.33
CA TYR A 64 3.43 -4.04 -12.93
C TYR A 64 3.32 -3.07 -14.10
N LYS A 65 2.28 -2.24 -14.06
CA LYS A 65 2.01 -1.22 -15.07
C LYS A 65 1.69 0.11 -14.41
N ARG A 66 1.72 1.19 -15.17
CA ARG A 66 1.25 2.50 -14.70
C ARG A 66 -0.20 2.41 -14.23
N ASN A 67 -0.51 3.13 -13.18
CA ASN A 67 -1.82 3.16 -12.53
C ASN A 67 -2.26 1.83 -11.88
N ASP A 68 -1.32 0.91 -11.66
CA ASP A 68 -1.54 -0.19 -10.75
C ASP A 68 -1.50 0.31 -9.30
N PHE A 69 -2.28 -0.32 -8.44
CA PHE A 69 -2.40 0.02 -7.04
C PHE A 69 -1.84 -1.09 -6.17
N PHE A 70 -1.19 -0.70 -5.08
CA PHE A 70 -0.82 -1.60 -3.99
C PHE A 70 -1.67 -1.28 -2.76
N MET A 71 -2.20 -2.29 -2.12
CA MET A 71 -2.89 -2.16 -0.84
C MET A 71 -2.12 -2.90 0.24
N PHE A 72 -1.83 -2.16 1.30
CA PHE A 72 -1.13 -2.65 2.49
C PHE A 72 -2.08 -2.61 3.67
N GLY A 73 -1.94 -3.55 4.59
CA GLY A 73 -2.65 -3.52 5.85
C GLY A 73 -1.93 -2.71 6.92
N SER A 74 -2.55 -2.60 8.09
CA SER A 74 -1.90 -1.99 9.25
C SER A 74 -0.72 -2.85 9.73
N GLU A 75 0.21 -2.24 10.48
CA GLU A 75 1.39 -2.91 11.01
C GLU A 75 1.04 -4.05 11.96
N ILE A 76 -0.07 -3.92 12.70
CA ILE A 76 -0.47 -4.88 13.73
C ILE A 76 -1.33 -5.99 13.14
N ASN A 77 -2.39 -5.61 12.41
CA ASN A 77 -3.44 -6.56 11.99
C ASN A 77 -3.33 -7.00 10.53
N GLY A 78 -2.49 -6.34 9.73
CA GLY A 78 -2.43 -6.59 8.29
C GLY A 78 -3.71 -6.14 7.57
N LEU A 79 -4.02 -6.77 6.46
CA LEU A 79 -5.26 -6.56 5.71
C LEU A 79 -6.44 -7.22 6.44
N THR A 80 -7.58 -6.53 6.46
CA THR A 80 -8.80 -7.01 7.14
C THR A 80 -9.55 -8.06 6.31
N GLU A 81 -10.42 -8.83 6.97
CA GLU A 81 -11.32 -9.77 6.29
C GLU A 81 -12.23 -9.06 5.27
N GLU A 82 -12.65 -7.82 5.57
CA GLU A 82 -13.41 -6.99 4.63
C GLU A 82 -12.68 -6.79 3.31
N VAL A 83 -11.38 -6.48 3.37
CA VAL A 83 -10.51 -6.31 2.19
C VAL A 83 -10.45 -7.62 1.39
N TYR A 84 -10.21 -8.74 2.05
CA TYR A 84 -10.15 -10.05 1.38
C TYR A 84 -11.47 -10.44 0.74
N THR A 85 -12.59 -10.12 1.35
CA THR A 85 -13.92 -10.41 0.84
C THR A 85 -14.27 -9.54 -0.37
N LYS A 86 -14.12 -8.22 -0.23
CA LYS A 86 -14.47 -7.26 -1.29
C LYS A 86 -13.53 -7.33 -2.48
N LEU A 87 -12.28 -7.69 -2.26
CA LEU A 87 -11.21 -7.71 -3.27
C LEU A 87 -10.70 -9.14 -3.54
N LYS A 88 -11.55 -10.13 -3.41
CA LYS A 88 -11.20 -11.56 -3.60
C LYS A 88 -10.59 -11.88 -4.96
N GLY A 89 -10.88 -11.10 -5.99
CA GLY A 89 -10.31 -11.21 -7.33
C GLY A 89 -8.93 -10.55 -7.50
N SER A 90 -8.47 -9.79 -6.53
CA SER A 90 -7.17 -9.11 -6.59
C SER A 90 -6.00 -10.09 -6.39
N VAL A 91 -4.89 -9.81 -7.04
CA VAL A 91 -3.68 -10.62 -6.91
C VAL A 91 -3.05 -10.39 -5.54
N LYS A 92 -2.84 -11.46 -4.78
CA LYS A 92 -2.15 -11.43 -3.49
C LYS A 92 -0.67 -11.69 -3.71
N ILE A 93 0.16 -10.73 -3.31
CA ILE A 93 1.62 -10.81 -3.42
C ILE A 93 2.26 -10.77 -2.04
N TYR A 94 3.47 -11.31 -1.94
CA TYR A 94 4.25 -11.29 -0.70
C TYR A 94 5.68 -10.82 -0.93
N ILE A 95 6.24 -10.19 0.10
CA ILE A 95 7.67 -9.91 0.21
C ILE A 95 8.28 -11.08 0.99
N PRO A 96 9.32 -11.77 0.46
CA PRO A 96 9.90 -12.91 1.14
C PRO A 96 10.57 -12.48 2.45
N MET A 97 10.37 -13.30 3.49
CA MET A 97 10.95 -13.09 4.81
C MET A 97 11.67 -14.37 5.26
N ILE A 98 12.71 -14.22 6.06
CA ILE A 98 13.37 -15.34 6.72
C ILE A 98 12.39 -15.96 7.72
N LEU A 99 12.30 -17.27 7.74
CA LEU A 99 11.44 -18.01 8.67
C LEU A 99 11.69 -17.58 10.13
N GLY A 100 10.60 -17.36 10.87
CA GLY A 100 10.65 -16.94 12.27
C GLY A 100 10.77 -15.43 12.48
N ASN A 101 10.99 -14.63 11.44
CA ASN A 101 11.03 -13.18 11.56
C ASN A 101 9.62 -12.57 11.51
N ARG A 102 9.51 -11.39 12.15
CA ARG A 102 8.31 -10.56 12.06
C ARG A 102 8.19 -9.97 10.66
N SER A 103 7.02 -9.41 10.37
CA SER A 103 6.80 -8.66 9.14
C SER A 103 7.76 -7.47 9.03
N ILE A 104 8.16 -7.14 7.81
CA ILE A 104 8.93 -5.92 7.52
C ILE A 104 8.10 -4.68 7.91
N ASN A 105 8.78 -3.63 8.34
CA ASN A 105 8.15 -2.33 8.61
C ASN A 105 7.31 -1.87 7.41
N LEU A 106 6.14 -1.30 7.66
CA LEU A 106 5.18 -0.93 6.62
C LEU A 106 5.78 0.04 5.59
N ALA A 107 6.48 1.09 6.01
CA ALA A 107 7.09 2.04 5.09
C ALA A 107 8.16 1.38 4.20
N ASN A 108 8.93 0.44 4.76
CA ASN A 108 9.90 -0.34 4.00
C ASN A 108 9.22 -1.27 3.00
N ALA A 109 8.12 -1.92 3.39
CA ALA A 109 7.33 -2.76 2.48
C ALA A 109 6.77 -1.95 1.30
N VAL A 110 6.24 -0.76 1.57
CA VAL A 110 5.78 0.17 0.54
C VAL A 110 6.92 0.53 -0.40
N SER A 111 8.08 0.91 0.13
CA SER A 111 9.25 1.28 -0.67
C SER A 111 9.72 0.14 -1.56
N VAL A 112 9.80 -1.08 -1.04
CA VAL A 112 10.21 -2.27 -1.80
C VAL A 112 9.28 -2.52 -2.98
N CYS A 113 7.96 -2.52 -2.76
CA CYS A 113 6.98 -2.76 -3.82
C CYS A 113 6.96 -1.63 -4.86
N VAL A 114 6.99 -0.38 -4.41
CA VAL A 114 6.95 0.78 -5.30
C VAL A 114 8.19 0.86 -6.17
N TYR A 115 9.38 0.64 -5.61
CA TYR A 115 10.62 0.66 -6.39
C TYR A 115 10.71 -0.49 -7.39
N GLU A 116 10.24 -1.68 -7.05
CA GLU A 116 10.17 -2.78 -8.00
C GLU A 116 9.22 -2.45 -9.17
N ALA A 117 8.03 -1.93 -8.87
CA ALA A 117 7.09 -1.52 -9.90
C ALA A 117 7.67 -0.40 -10.78
N TRP A 118 8.30 0.59 -10.17
CA TRP A 118 8.92 1.71 -10.88
C TRP A 118 10.08 1.27 -11.77
N LYS A 119 10.91 0.36 -11.30
CA LYS A 119 11.96 -0.29 -12.10
C LYS A 119 11.37 -0.97 -13.33
N GLN A 120 10.28 -1.73 -13.19
CA GLN A 120 9.64 -2.44 -14.31
C GLN A 120 9.07 -1.52 -15.39
N ILE A 121 8.76 -0.28 -15.05
CA ILE A 121 8.37 0.76 -16.02
C ILE A 121 9.54 1.71 -16.38
N ASN A 122 10.79 1.21 -16.25
CA ASN A 122 12.02 1.93 -16.59
C ASN A 122 12.19 3.27 -15.87
N PHE A 123 11.78 3.35 -14.58
CA PHE A 123 11.84 4.58 -13.77
C PHE A 123 11.21 5.80 -14.45
N SER A 124 10.26 5.55 -15.36
CA SER A 124 9.61 6.63 -16.07
C SER A 124 8.78 7.49 -15.13
N THR A 125 8.96 8.80 -15.22
CA THR A 125 8.13 9.78 -14.49
C THR A 125 6.71 9.80 -15.05
N VAL A 126 5.79 10.07 -14.15
CA VAL A 126 4.37 10.24 -14.50
C VAL A 126 4.17 11.65 -15.04
#